data_ab790caf746ecc55e9bb74c1673024b6
#
_entry.id   ab790caf746ecc55e9bb74c1673024b6
#
_cell.length_a   1.000
_cell.length_b   1.000
_cell.length_c   1.000
_cell.angle_alpha   90.00
_cell.angle_beta   90.00
_cell.angle_gamma   90.00
#
_symmetry.space_group_name_H-M   'P 1'
#
loop_
_entity.id
_entity.type
_entity.pdbx_description
1 polymer ?
#
loop_
_entity_poly.entity_id
_entity_poly.type
_entity_poly.pdbx_seq_one_letter_code
_entity_poly.pdbx_strand_id
1 'polypeptide(L)'
;MGLVLGLKKQFQKFLVRTFFEGAKKTKATRDFANATNQNFEELAMYDRDMLRARARWLSANNPIMSNIDSTIINNVVGRGISLQSVDDTLQEAWNTWQKSCDLTGRRTLNDMQRLMLQTRMVDGECFIYKKYTKNGFKIQLLEADQLDTYAGKSGLDIDKDGKVTAYYFKTDGDTVKIDAKHIINYHKSNRISQYRGVSEYSRSIIDIKNFQGFTSANIQSLRARANIAYAVEGDDVNPFDYNATDQDGDKIQEINDAFVFYLNAGEKIHTLDSNATPVNYQEFVQSTVRMIATGRNISYELAFRDFSQVNFSSARASILQDNKRFDSEQEHMITYILEDLYKTWYEYEVLNGREAVELPVVSWVVPVREWVRPKEDLSVVLEMVDRNLSTYTDAAKSRGKVFEEILVQRQAEEALIKKYGLNTEEIQNAITKA
;
A
#
# COMPACT_ATOMS: atom_id res chain seq x y z
N MET A 1 -49.96 24.26 -22.03
CA MET A 1 -49.08 23.39 -22.87
C MET A 1 -47.90 22.79 -22.12
N GLY A 2 -47.28 23.46 -21.17
CA GLY A 2 -46.15 22.92 -20.37
C GLY A 2 -46.47 21.76 -19.44
N LEU A 3 -47.66 21.73 -18.82
CA LEU A 3 -48.07 20.65 -17.88
C LEU A 3 -48.29 19.30 -18.61
N VAL A 4 -48.81 19.33 -19.85
CA VAL A 4 -49.06 18.11 -20.62
C VAL A 4 -47.76 17.50 -21.12
N LEU A 5 -46.74 18.31 -21.42
CA LEU A 5 -45.41 17.83 -21.80
C LEU A 5 -44.66 17.22 -20.58
N GLY A 6 -44.87 17.78 -19.40
CA GLY A 6 -44.31 17.23 -18.16
C GLY A 6 -44.87 15.85 -17.80
N LEU A 7 -46.20 15.71 -17.90
CA LEU A 7 -46.89 14.44 -17.69
C LEU A 7 -46.53 13.38 -18.75
N LYS A 8 -46.38 13.75 -20.04
CA LYS A 8 -45.90 12.81 -21.07
C LYS A 8 -44.49 12.35 -20.82
N LYS A 9 -43.57 13.21 -20.37
CA LYS A 9 -42.20 12.81 -19.96
C LYS A 9 -42.16 11.90 -18.75
N GLN A 10 -43.05 12.14 -17.75
CA GLN A 10 -43.16 11.24 -16.60
C GLN A 10 -43.78 9.90 -16.97
N PHE A 11 -44.81 9.86 -17.87
CA PHE A 11 -45.39 8.61 -18.33
C PHE A 11 -44.45 7.81 -19.27
N GLN A 12 -43.63 8.48 -20.08
CA GLN A 12 -42.58 7.78 -20.86
C GLN A 12 -41.50 7.17 -19.96
N LYS A 13 -41.17 7.77 -18.83
CA LYS A 13 -40.28 7.14 -17.82
C LYS A 13 -40.88 5.86 -17.19
N PHE A 14 -42.19 5.72 -17.15
CA PHE A 14 -42.88 4.55 -16.56
C PHE A 14 -42.93 3.35 -17.53
N LEU A 15 -42.74 3.56 -18.83
CA LEU A 15 -42.79 2.52 -19.86
C LEU A 15 -41.41 2.08 -20.37
N VAL A 16 -40.31 2.63 -19.85
CA VAL A 16 -38.98 2.13 -20.16
C VAL A 16 -38.79 0.79 -19.46
N ARG A 17 -39.06 -0.31 -20.17
CA ARG A 17 -38.63 -1.64 -19.77
C ARG A 17 -37.12 -1.61 -19.60
N THR A 18 -36.65 -1.76 -18.35
CA THR A 18 -35.23 -1.94 -18.08
C THR A 18 -34.74 -3.20 -18.79
N PHE A 19 -33.86 -3.04 -19.77
CA PHE A 19 -33.32 -4.15 -20.55
C PHE A 19 -32.34 -4.98 -19.70
N PHE A 20 -31.52 -4.30 -18.90
CA PHE A 20 -30.54 -4.95 -18.05
C PHE A 20 -31.15 -5.39 -16.71
N GLU A 21 -30.98 -6.65 -16.33
CA GLU A 21 -31.49 -7.20 -15.07
C GLU A 21 -30.94 -6.43 -13.85
N GLY A 22 -29.64 -6.05 -13.86
CA GLY A 22 -29.02 -5.27 -12.79
C GLY A 22 -29.59 -3.86 -12.59
N ALA A 23 -30.36 -3.34 -13.53
CA ALA A 23 -31.02 -2.04 -13.42
C ALA A 23 -32.45 -2.16 -12.85
N LYS A 24 -32.98 -3.37 -12.71
CA LYS A 24 -34.32 -3.60 -12.13
C LYS A 24 -34.24 -3.49 -10.60
N LYS A 25 -35.24 -2.83 -10.00
CA LYS A 25 -35.41 -2.80 -8.53
C LYS A 25 -36.09 -4.09 -8.07
N THR A 26 -35.30 -5.05 -7.64
CA THR A 26 -35.75 -6.37 -7.14
C THR A 26 -35.17 -6.64 -5.74
N LYS A 27 -35.53 -7.76 -5.12
CA LYS A 27 -34.88 -8.21 -3.89
C LYS A 27 -33.37 -8.40 -4.05
N ALA A 28 -32.94 -8.89 -5.22
CA ALA A 28 -31.52 -9.12 -5.52
C ALA A 28 -30.71 -7.82 -5.70
N THR A 29 -31.37 -6.70 -6.04
CA THR A 29 -30.73 -5.40 -6.23
C THR A 29 -30.95 -4.42 -5.06
N ARG A 30 -31.56 -4.89 -3.96
CA ARG A 30 -31.87 -4.04 -2.80
C ARG A 30 -30.64 -3.44 -2.15
N ASP A 31 -29.54 -4.17 -2.14
CA ASP A 31 -28.29 -3.73 -1.53
C ASP A 31 -27.59 -2.60 -2.31
N PHE A 32 -28.01 -2.37 -3.58
CA PHE A 32 -27.57 -1.23 -4.39
C PHE A 32 -28.49 0.00 -4.24
N ALA A 33 -29.32 0.07 -3.21
CA ALA A 33 -30.24 1.20 -3.00
C ALA A 33 -29.54 2.56 -2.90
N ASN A 34 -28.30 2.56 -2.40
CA ASN A 34 -27.46 3.75 -2.27
C ASN A 34 -26.62 4.06 -3.51
N ALA A 35 -26.70 3.25 -4.57
CA ALA A 35 -25.98 3.51 -5.80
C ALA A 35 -26.57 4.76 -6.50
N THR A 36 -25.69 5.71 -6.84
CA THR A 36 -26.08 6.99 -7.43
C THR A 36 -25.13 7.39 -8.56
N ASN A 37 -25.63 8.22 -9.49
CA ASN A 37 -24.85 8.77 -10.61
C ASN A 37 -24.22 10.13 -10.27
N GLN A 38 -24.16 10.53 -8.99
CA GLN A 38 -23.57 11.79 -8.59
C GLN A 38 -22.08 11.88 -8.94
N ASN A 39 -21.57 13.11 -8.98
CA ASN A 39 -20.16 13.39 -9.13
C ASN A 39 -19.36 12.73 -8.00
N PHE A 40 -18.17 12.22 -8.32
CA PHE A 40 -17.33 11.51 -7.34
C PHE A 40 -16.95 12.38 -6.15
N GLU A 41 -16.65 13.66 -6.37
CA GLU A 41 -16.27 14.57 -5.28
C GLU A 41 -17.41 14.78 -4.27
N GLU A 42 -18.64 14.89 -4.76
CA GLU A 42 -19.84 15.03 -3.91
C GLU A 42 -20.11 13.78 -3.08
N LEU A 43 -19.84 12.58 -3.66
CA LEU A 43 -20.00 11.31 -2.97
C LEU A 43 -18.92 11.09 -1.91
N ALA A 44 -17.67 11.39 -2.26
CA ALA A 44 -16.53 11.07 -1.41
C ALA A 44 -16.27 12.11 -0.32
N MET A 45 -16.83 13.32 -0.42
CA MET A 45 -16.53 14.44 0.47
C MET A 45 -16.78 14.12 1.95
N TYR A 46 -17.86 13.43 2.27
CA TYR A 46 -18.23 13.07 3.64
C TYR A 46 -17.55 11.78 4.14
N ASP A 47 -17.14 10.92 3.22
CA ASP A 47 -16.59 9.59 3.55
C ASP A 47 -15.06 9.61 3.76
N ARG A 48 -14.35 10.54 3.12
CA ARG A 48 -12.87 10.56 3.11
C ARG A 48 -12.27 10.56 4.50
N ASP A 49 -12.75 11.40 5.39
CA ASP A 49 -12.17 11.56 6.73
C ASP A 49 -12.35 10.29 7.57
N MET A 50 -13.52 9.68 7.48
CA MET A 50 -13.80 8.43 8.18
C MET A 50 -13.00 7.25 7.58
N LEU A 51 -12.90 7.17 6.25
CA LEU A 51 -12.11 6.14 5.59
C LEU A 51 -10.63 6.27 5.95
N ARG A 52 -10.08 7.49 5.96
CA ARG A 52 -8.71 7.80 6.36
C ARG A 52 -8.43 7.39 7.80
N ALA A 53 -9.29 7.80 8.73
CA ALA A 53 -9.12 7.45 10.14
C ALA A 53 -9.10 5.93 10.36
N ARG A 54 -10.00 5.18 9.70
CA ARG A 54 -10.04 3.72 9.77
C ARG A 54 -8.82 3.09 9.09
N ALA A 55 -8.37 3.62 7.96
CA ALA A 55 -7.21 3.13 7.25
C ALA A 55 -5.92 3.32 8.05
N ARG A 56 -5.71 4.50 8.67
CA ARG A 56 -4.59 4.77 9.57
C ARG A 56 -4.58 3.81 10.76
N TRP A 57 -5.75 3.58 11.37
CA TRP A 57 -5.86 2.62 12.46
C TRP A 57 -5.49 1.20 12.02
N LEU A 58 -5.98 0.75 10.87
CA LEU A 58 -5.66 -0.57 10.32
C LEU A 58 -4.19 -0.70 9.92
N SER A 59 -3.60 0.33 9.30
CA SER A 59 -2.17 0.32 8.96
C SER A 59 -1.28 0.16 10.19
N ALA A 60 -1.66 0.78 11.31
CA ALA A 60 -0.92 0.71 12.56
C ALA A 60 -1.16 -0.58 13.36
N ASN A 61 -2.38 -1.16 13.32
CA ASN A 61 -2.81 -2.21 14.26
C ASN A 61 -3.09 -3.57 13.59
N ASN A 62 -3.17 -3.64 12.27
CA ASN A 62 -3.45 -4.89 11.56
C ASN A 62 -2.19 -5.42 10.86
N PRO A 63 -1.65 -6.59 11.24
CA PRO A 63 -0.39 -7.11 10.69
C PRO A 63 -0.47 -7.42 9.19
N ILE A 64 -1.62 -7.84 8.67
CA ILE A 64 -1.80 -8.15 7.24
C ILE A 64 -1.70 -6.85 6.44
N MET A 65 -2.39 -5.79 6.87
CA MET A 65 -2.40 -4.50 6.18
C MET A 65 -1.03 -3.84 6.24
N SER A 66 -0.37 -3.85 7.40
CA SER A 66 1.00 -3.36 7.56
C SER A 66 1.99 -4.12 6.66
N ASN A 67 1.83 -5.45 6.54
CA ASN A 67 2.66 -6.24 5.63
C ASN A 67 2.41 -5.90 4.16
N ILE A 68 1.16 -5.73 3.74
CA ILE A 68 0.81 -5.34 2.37
C ILE A 68 1.45 -3.98 2.04
N ASP A 69 1.29 -2.98 2.90
CA ASP A 69 1.90 -1.65 2.69
C ASP A 69 3.42 -1.75 2.58
N SER A 70 4.06 -2.44 3.52
CA SER A 70 5.52 -2.63 3.52
C SER A 70 6.01 -3.36 2.26
N THR A 71 5.27 -4.37 1.81
CA THR A 71 5.60 -5.12 0.60
C THR A 71 5.54 -4.23 -0.64
N ILE A 72 4.50 -3.42 -0.77
CA ILE A 72 4.35 -2.49 -1.89
C ILE A 72 5.47 -1.44 -1.86
N ILE A 73 5.71 -0.80 -0.70
CA ILE A 73 6.74 0.23 -0.55
C ILE A 73 8.13 -0.33 -0.87
N ASN A 74 8.45 -1.53 -0.41
CA ASN A 74 9.76 -2.14 -0.65
C ASN A 74 9.97 -2.50 -2.12
N ASN A 75 8.93 -2.88 -2.85
CA ASN A 75 9.03 -3.23 -4.27
C ASN A 75 8.94 -2.00 -5.20
N VAL A 76 8.22 -0.95 -4.79
CA VAL A 76 8.05 0.27 -5.60
C VAL A 76 9.20 1.25 -5.39
N VAL A 77 9.52 1.54 -4.13
CA VAL A 77 10.52 2.54 -3.75
C VAL A 77 11.83 1.91 -3.29
N GLY A 78 11.75 0.82 -2.52
CA GLY A 78 12.93 0.13 -1.98
C GLY A 78 13.88 1.09 -1.24
N ARG A 79 15.09 1.27 -1.79
CA ARG A 79 16.11 2.21 -1.29
C ARG A 79 15.93 3.64 -1.82
N GLY A 80 14.96 3.86 -2.68
CA GLY A 80 14.69 5.13 -3.38
C GLY A 80 14.79 4.97 -4.90
N ILE A 81 13.93 5.70 -5.62
CA ILE A 81 14.05 5.90 -7.06
C ILE A 81 15.05 7.04 -7.24
N SER A 82 16.16 6.77 -7.92
CA SER A 82 17.30 7.69 -8.04
C SER A 82 17.37 8.30 -9.42
N LEU A 83 17.70 9.58 -9.48
CA LEU A 83 18.03 10.26 -10.74
C LEU A 83 19.41 9.81 -11.23
N GLN A 84 19.53 9.63 -12.53
CA GLN A 84 20.77 9.39 -13.23
C GLN A 84 20.91 10.36 -14.39
N SER A 85 22.01 11.12 -14.39
CA SER A 85 22.40 12.07 -15.43
C SER A 85 23.71 11.65 -16.07
N VAL A 86 23.90 12.03 -17.31
CA VAL A 86 25.20 11.94 -18.03
C VAL A 86 26.14 13.08 -17.60
N ASP A 87 25.60 14.20 -17.09
CA ASP A 87 26.35 15.33 -16.55
C ASP A 87 26.69 15.07 -15.08
N ASP A 88 27.94 14.81 -14.78
CA ASP A 88 28.44 14.54 -13.43
C ASP A 88 28.20 15.71 -12.48
N THR A 89 28.31 16.96 -12.96
CA THR A 89 28.09 18.15 -12.12
C THR A 89 26.61 18.29 -11.71
N LEU A 90 25.72 17.95 -12.62
CA LEU A 90 24.29 17.88 -12.35
C LEU A 90 23.95 16.76 -11.37
N GLN A 91 24.55 15.59 -11.58
CA GLN A 91 24.39 14.41 -10.72
C GLN A 91 24.83 14.70 -9.28
N GLU A 92 26.00 15.30 -9.09
CA GLU A 92 26.53 15.66 -7.77
C GLU A 92 25.64 16.70 -7.06
N ALA A 93 25.19 17.73 -7.80
CA ALA A 93 24.30 18.75 -7.27
C ALA A 93 22.96 18.15 -6.81
N TRP A 94 22.36 17.28 -7.64
CA TRP A 94 21.15 16.54 -7.26
C TRP A 94 21.37 15.65 -6.05
N ASN A 95 22.45 14.89 -6.01
CA ASN A 95 22.81 14.02 -4.89
C ASN A 95 23.01 14.79 -3.58
N THR A 96 23.47 16.03 -3.67
CA THR A 96 23.60 16.91 -2.50
C THR A 96 22.24 17.43 -2.07
N TRP A 97 21.43 17.90 -3.01
CA TRP A 97 20.09 18.39 -2.72
C TRP A 97 19.17 17.32 -2.12
N GLN A 98 19.14 16.11 -2.68
CA GLN A 98 18.26 15.03 -2.22
C GLN A 98 18.50 14.61 -0.76
N LYS A 99 19.73 14.82 -0.23
CA LYS A 99 20.07 14.56 1.17
C LYS A 99 19.51 15.60 2.12
N SER A 100 19.20 16.80 1.62
CA SER A 100 18.80 17.96 2.43
C SER A 100 17.51 18.63 1.94
N CYS A 101 16.74 17.99 1.08
CA CYS A 101 15.55 18.56 0.43
C CYS A 101 14.37 18.77 1.39
N ASP A 102 14.30 18.03 2.50
CA ASP A 102 13.23 18.16 3.48
C ASP A 102 13.33 19.51 4.21
N LEU A 103 12.24 20.28 4.20
CA LEU A 103 12.16 21.57 4.90
C LEU A 103 12.37 21.40 6.41
N THR A 104 11.95 20.27 6.99
CA THR A 104 12.13 19.96 8.41
C THR A 104 13.53 19.47 8.75
N GLY A 105 14.35 19.15 7.75
CA GLY A 105 15.72 18.66 7.88
C GLY A 105 15.86 17.25 8.47
N ARG A 106 14.76 16.49 8.55
CA ARG A 106 14.74 15.15 9.17
C ARG A 106 14.90 14.00 8.21
N ARG A 107 14.65 14.21 6.91
CA ARG A 107 14.50 13.14 5.93
C ARG A 107 15.27 13.42 4.66
N THR A 108 15.73 12.37 4.02
CA THR A 108 16.22 12.40 2.64
C THR A 108 15.04 12.29 1.66
N LEU A 109 15.29 12.58 0.38
CA LEU A 109 14.27 12.37 -0.67
C LEU A 109 13.79 10.91 -0.72
N ASN A 110 14.69 9.95 -0.51
CA ASN A 110 14.35 8.53 -0.50
C ASN A 110 13.40 8.17 0.64
N ASP A 111 13.64 8.72 1.83
CA ASP A 111 12.71 8.53 2.97
C ASP A 111 11.35 9.18 2.68
N MET A 112 11.37 10.35 2.04
CA MET A 112 10.14 11.05 1.67
C MET A 112 9.36 10.29 0.60
N GLN A 113 10.01 9.68 -0.41
CA GLN A 113 9.33 8.83 -1.41
C GLN A 113 8.57 7.68 -0.75
N ARG A 114 9.17 7.00 0.23
CA ARG A 114 8.51 5.92 0.99
C ARG A 114 7.28 6.44 1.72
N LEU A 115 7.40 7.59 2.39
CA LEU A 115 6.28 8.22 3.09
C LEU A 115 5.19 8.71 2.14
N MET A 116 5.56 9.32 0.99
CA MET A 116 4.59 9.75 -0.02
C MET A 116 3.74 8.57 -0.50
N LEU A 117 4.37 7.43 -0.81
CA LEU A 117 3.65 6.24 -1.25
C LEU A 117 2.77 5.68 -0.13
N GLN A 118 3.28 5.57 1.10
CA GLN A 118 2.51 5.08 2.25
C GLN A 118 1.31 5.98 2.52
N THR A 119 1.52 7.30 2.61
CA THR A 119 0.44 8.27 2.86
C THR A 119 -0.61 8.20 1.77
N ARG A 120 -0.21 8.14 0.49
CA ARG A 120 -1.17 7.99 -0.61
C ARG A 120 -1.97 6.69 -0.51
N MET A 121 -1.36 5.57 -0.16
CA MET A 121 -2.09 4.29 -0.02
C MET A 121 -3.06 4.31 1.16
N VAL A 122 -2.63 4.84 2.30
CA VAL A 122 -3.42 4.84 3.55
C VAL A 122 -4.44 5.96 3.57
N ASP A 123 -4.03 7.19 3.31
CA ASP A 123 -4.87 8.38 3.38
C ASP A 123 -5.66 8.63 2.09
N GLY A 124 -5.17 8.07 0.96
CA GLY A 124 -5.68 8.29 -0.38
C GLY A 124 -4.88 9.31 -1.18
N GLU A 125 -4.25 10.28 -0.54
CA GLU A 125 -3.48 11.35 -1.15
C GLU A 125 -2.36 11.84 -0.23
N CYS A 126 -1.33 12.44 -0.84
CA CYS A 126 -0.23 13.10 -0.16
C CYS A 126 0.06 14.41 -0.90
N PHE A 127 0.22 15.51 -0.17
CA PHE A 127 0.57 16.79 -0.76
C PHE A 127 2.05 17.09 -0.56
N ILE A 128 2.73 17.49 -1.63
CA ILE A 128 4.13 17.88 -1.59
C ILE A 128 4.16 19.40 -1.86
N TYR A 129 4.57 20.18 -0.86
CA TYR A 129 4.69 21.62 -0.97
C TYR A 129 6.11 21.99 -1.35
N LYS A 130 6.26 22.65 -2.51
CA LYS A 130 7.51 23.15 -3.08
C LYS A 130 7.81 24.54 -2.54
N LYS A 131 8.89 24.71 -1.78
CA LYS A 131 9.26 26.00 -1.15
C LYS A 131 10.63 26.47 -1.60
N TYR A 132 10.71 27.73 -2.02
CA TYR A 132 11.96 28.44 -2.22
C TYR A 132 12.35 29.13 -0.92
N THR A 133 13.48 28.76 -0.34
CA THR A 133 13.98 29.32 0.92
C THR A 133 15.35 29.97 0.71
N LYS A 134 15.82 30.73 1.69
CA LYS A 134 17.19 31.30 1.68
C LYS A 134 18.27 30.19 1.64
N ASN A 135 17.93 28.98 2.11
CA ASN A 135 18.81 27.82 2.18
C ASN A 135 18.61 26.84 1.01
N GLY A 136 18.01 27.31 -0.07
CA GLY A 136 17.77 26.47 -1.24
C GLY A 136 16.31 26.10 -1.47
N PHE A 137 16.09 25.33 -2.53
CA PHE A 137 14.80 24.71 -2.83
C PHE A 137 14.55 23.55 -1.84
N LYS A 138 13.42 23.58 -1.17
CA LYS A 138 13.00 22.59 -0.18
C LYS A 138 11.60 22.10 -0.47
N ILE A 139 11.29 20.91 0.02
CA ILE A 139 9.97 20.30 -0.07
C ILE A 139 9.44 19.97 1.33
N GLN A 140 8.14 20.04 1.50
CA GLN A 140 7.44 19.67 2.73
C GLN A 140 6.27 18.75 2.40
N LEU A 141 6.19 17.62 3.10
CA LEU A 141 5.01 16.75 3.00
C LEU A 141 3.91 17.28 3.90
N LEU A 142 2.69 17.32 3.36
CA LEU A 142 1.49 17.72 4.09
C LEU A 142 0.48 16.57 4.02
N GLU A 143 -0.17 16.31 5.14
CA GLU A 143 -1.20 15.27 5.23
C GLU A 143 -2.55 15.80 4.70
N ALA A 144 -3.40 14.89 4.27
CA ALA A 144 -4.70 15.21 3.69
C ALA A 144 -5.67 15.92 4.66
N ASP A 145 -5.52 15.73 5.96
CA ASP A 145 -6.32 16.39 7.00
C ASP A 145 -5.90 17.84 7.28
N GLN A 146 -4.71 18.25 6.82
CA GLN A 146 -4.29 19.66 6.86
C GLN A 146 -5.00 20.51 5.79
N LEU A 147 -5.64 19.88 4.80
CA LEU A 147 -6.44 20.60 3.82
C LEU A 147 -7.75 21.10 4.44
N ASP A 148 -8.08 22.36 4.23
CA ASP A 148 -9.35 22.94 4.69
C ASP A 148 -10.48 22.60 3.71
N THR A 149 -11.17 21.48 3.99
CA THR A 149 -12.25 20.99 3.13
C THR A 149 -13.49 21.87 3.07
N TYR A 150 -13.60 22.86 3.96
CA TYR A 150 -14.70 23.83 3.96
C TYR A 150 -14.41 25.05 3.07
N ALA A 151 -13.16 25.28 2.68
CA ALA A 151 -12.78 26.34 1.75
C ALA A 151 -12.87 25.84 0.30
N GLY A 152 -13.35 26.69 -0.61
CA GLY A 152 -13.50 26.34 -2.03
C GLY A 152 -14.37 25.10 -2.30
N LYS A 153 -13.98 24.27 -3.26
CA LYS A 153 -14.57 22.94 -3.50
C LYS A 153 -13.72 21.85 -2.83
N SER A 154 -14.10 21.44 -1.64
CA SER A 154 -13.34 20.42 -0.87
C SER A 154 -11.87 20.78 -0.66
N GLY A 155 -11.56 22.06 -0.41
CA GLY A 155 -10.20 22.55 -0.19
C GLY A 155 -9.46 22.97 -1.46
N LEU A 156 -10.15 23.09 -2.61
CA LEU A 156 -9.58 23.40 -3.91
C LEU A 156 -10.28 24.59 -4.56
N ASP A 157 -9.50 25.40 -5.30
CA ASP A 157 -10.04 26.25 -6.34
C ASP A 157 -9.87 25.56 -7.70
N ILE A 158 -10.96 25.50 -8.44
CA ILE A 158 -11.03 24.87 -9.76
C ILE A 158 -11.58 25.89 -10.74
N ASP A 159 -10.89 26.11 -11.85
CA ASP A 159 -11.34 26.99 -12.91
C ASP A 159 -12.46 26.34 -13.76
N LYS A 160 -12.94 27.10 -14.77
CA LYS A 160 -14.05 26.66 -15.66
C LYS A 160 -13.66 25.49 -16.55
N ASP A 161 -12.38 25.27 -16.78
CA ASP A 161 -11.86 24.19 -17.62
C ASP A 161 -11.55 22.92 -16.79
N GLY A 162 -11.79 22.99 -15.46
CA GLY A 162 -11.57 21.88 -14.54
C GLY A 162 -10.14 21.80 -14.00
N LYS A 163 -9.30 22.82 -14.21
CA LYS A 163 -7.94 22.87 -13.70
C LYS A 163 -7.92 23.38 -12.26
N VAL A 164 -7.21 22.69 -11.37
CA VAL A 164 -6.96 23.16 -10.02
C VAL A 164 -5.99 24.34 -10.06
N THR A 165 -6.37 25.46 -9.47
CA THR A 165 -5.60 26.70 -9.46
C THR A 165 -4.98 27.01 -8.11
N ALA A 166 -5.60 26.54 -7.00
CA ALA A 166 -5.07 26.69 -5.65
C ALA A 166 -5.59 25.61 -4.70
N TYR A 167 -4.88 25.48 -3.58
CA TYR A 167 -5.22 24.62 -2.44
C TYR A 167 -5.33 25.46 -1.17
N TYR A 168 -6.22 25.05 -0.25
CA TYR A 168 -6.44 25.70 1.02
C TYR A 168 -5.97 24.81 2.16
N PHE A 169 -4.92 25.21 2.88
CA PHE A 169 -4.37 24.46 4.01
C PHE A 169 -4.60 25.19 5.33
N LYS A 170 -4.87 24.42 6.38
CA LYS A 170 -4.93 24.91 7.76
C LYS A 170 -3.53 25.03 8.32
N THR A 171 -3.18 26.19 8.82
CA THR A 171 -1.90 26.48 9.47
C THR A 171 -2.17 27.32 10.70
N ASP A 172 -1.87 26.80 11.89
CA ASP A 172 -2.01 27.51 13.18
C ASP A 172 -3.38 28.16 13.44
N GLY A 173 -4.45 27.52 12.93
CA GLY A 173 -5.82 27.98 13.07
C GLY A 173 -6.34 28.84 11.92
N ASP A 174 -5.46 29.30 11.04
CA ASP A 174 -5.82 30.08 9.86
C ASP A 174 -5.84 29.21 8.60
N THR A 175 -6.63 29.62 7.61
CA THR A 175 -6.66 28.99 6.28
C THR A 175 -5.75 29.76 5.34
N VAL A 176 -4.71 29.10 4.83
CA VAL A 176 -3.75 29.64 3.87
C VAL A 176 -4.04 29.13 2.48
N LYS A 177 -4.22 30.04 1.53
CA LYS A 177 -4.36 29.73 0.10
C LYS A 177 -2.98 29.60 -0.53
N ILE A 178 -2.69 28.48 -1.18
CA ILE A 178 -1.42 28.19 -1.87
C ILE A 178 -1.71 27.91 -3.33
N ASP A 179 -1.01 28.58 -4.25
CA ASP A 179 -1.13 28.34 -5.70
C ASP A 179 -0.79 26.90 -6.05
N ALA A 180 -1.57 26.31 -6.96
CA ALA A 180 -1.38 24.91 -7.38
C ALA A 180 0.01 24.62 -7.95
N LYS A 181 0.71 25.60 -8.55
CA LYS A 181 2.08 25.44 -9.05
C LYS A 181 3.09 25.06 -7.96
N HIS A 182 2.80 25.36 -6.69
CA HIS A 182 3.66 25.03 -5.55
C HIS A 182 3.27 23.73 -4.86
N ILE A 183 2.18 23.09 -5.27
CA ILE A 183 1.67 21.86 -4.66
C ILE A 183 1.61 20.75 -5.69
N ILE A 184 2.21 19.61 -5.37
CA ILE A 184 1.94 18.36 -6.07
C ILE A 184 0.93 17.59 -5.23
N ASN A 185 -0.25 17.30 -5.78
CA ASN A 185 -1.23 16.42 -5.16
C ASN A 185 -1.04 15.00 -5.69
N TYR A 186 -0.34 14.17 -4.92
CA TYR A 186 -0.06 12.79 -5.26
C TYR A 186 -1.23 11.89 -4.84
N HIS A 187 -2.09 11.53 -5.79
CA HIS A 187 -3.23 10.65 -5.60
C HIS A 187 -3.49 9.81 -6.85
N LYS A 188 -4.34 8.81 -6.74
CA LYS A 188 -4.87 8.05 -7.88
C LYS A 188 -6.33 8.39 -8.12
N SER A 189 -6.66 8.71 -9.37
CA SER A 189 -8.04 8.94 -9.79
C SER A 189 -8.66 7.62 -10.30
N ASN A 190 -9.80 7.24 -9.72
CA ASN A 190 -10.61 6.11 -10.16
C ASN A 190 -11.75 6.55 -11.10
N ARG A 191 -12.06 7.86 -11.13
CA ARG A 191 -13.08 8.48 -12.00
C ARG A 191 -12.59 9.81 -12.53
N ILE A 192 -13.01 10.19 -13.74
CA ILE A 192 -12.60 11.43 -14.42
C ILE A 192 -12.91 12.68 -13.57
N SER A 193 -14.02 12.68 -12.84
CA SER A 193 -14.46 13.81 -12.00
C SER A 193 -13.77 13.86 -10.63
N GLN A 194 -12.72 13.06 -10.41
CA GLN A 194 -12.04 12.98 -9.12
C GLN A 194 -10.84 13.93 -9.07
N TYR A 195 -10.83 14.83 -8.11
CA TYR A 195 -9.74 15.78 -7.83
C TYR A 195 -8.95 15.43 -6.56
N ARG A 196 -9.54 14.65 -5.67
CA ARG A 196 -9.01 14.26 -4.36
C ARG A 196 -8.89 12.76 -4.25
N GLY A 197 -7.88 12.28 -3.57
CA GLY A 197 -7.65 10.87 -3.32
C GLY A 197 -8.67 10.24 -2.35
N VAL A 198 -8.77 8.92 -2.41
CA VAL A 198 -9.50 8.07 -1.45
C VAL A 198 -8.61 6.90 -1.08
N SER A 199 -8.58 6.56 0.22
CA SER A 199 -7.79 5.45 0.74
C SER A 199 -7.96 4.17 -0.09
N GLU A 200 -6.86 3.52 -0.43
CA GLU A 200 -6.88 2.20 -1.08
C GLU A 200 -7.47 1.10 -0.17
N TYR A 201 -7.55 1.37 1.14
CA TYR A 201 -8.17 0.49 2.12
C TYR A 201 -9.69 0.39 1.99
N SER A 202 -10.33 1.39 1.36
CA SER A 202 -11.80 1.50 1.25
C SER A 202 -12.49 0.22 0.79
N ARG A 203 -11.82 -0.55 -0.08
CA ARG A 203 -12.35 -1.81 -0.65
C ARG A 203 -12.21 -3.02 0.29
N SER A 204 -11.34 -2.95 1.30
CA SER A 204 -10.98 -4.09 2.15
C SER A 204 -11.35 -3.89 3.63
N ILE A 205 -11.76 -2.69 4.05
CA ILE A 205 -12.04 -2.36 5.47
C ILE A 205 -13.05 -3.33 6.08
N ILE A 206 -14.14 -3.64 5.38
CA ILE A 206 -15.22 -4.50 5.89
C ILE A 206 -14.74 -5.95 6.00
N ASP A 207 -14.02 -6.45 4.99
CA ASP A 207 -13.50 -7.82 4.99
C ASP A 207 -12.48 -8.03 6.11
N ILE A 208 -11.61 -7.03 6.35
CA ILE A 208 -10.65 -7.05 7.45
C ILE A 208 -11.36 -7.07 8.80
N LYS A 209 -12.38 -6.23 8.99
CA LYS A 209 -13.19 -6.20 10.22
C LYS A 209 -13.86 -7.57 10.46
N ASN A 210 -14.46 -8.15 9.44
CA ASN A 210 -15.12 -9.46 9.52
C ASN A 210 -14.11 -10.55 9.84
N PHE A 211 -12.92 -10.53 9.22
CA PHE A 211 -11.82 -11.44 9.50
C PHE A 211 -11.35 -11.34 10.96
N GLN A 212 -11.13 -10.13 11.47
CA GLN A 212 -10.75 -9.92 12.87
C GLN A 212 -11.83 -10.41 13.83
N GLY A 213 -13.09 -10.11 13.55
CA GLY A 213 -14.24 -10.56 14.37
C GLY A 213 -14.34 -12.09 14.41
N PHE A 214 -14.21 -12.73 13.25
CA PHE A 214 -14.21 -14.18 13.15
C PHE A 214 -13.04 -14.82 13.93
N THR A 215 -11.83 -14.32 13.74
CA THR A 215 -10.65 -14.82 14.44
C THR A 215 -10.80 -14.66 15.97
N SER A 216 -11.29 -13.50 16.42
CA SER A 216 -11.54 -13.24 17.85
C SER A 216 -12.59 -14.19 18.43
N ALA A 217 -13.70 -14.42 17.71
CA ALA A 217 -14.74 -15.35 18.13
C ALA A 217 -14.23 -16.80 18.23
N ASN A 218 -13.38 -17.23 17.27
CA ASN A 218 -12.77 -18.55 17.32
C ASN A 218 -11.82 -18.70 18.51
N ILE A 219 -10.97 -17.70 18.78
CA ILE A 219 -10.06 -17.70 19.93
C ILE A 219 -10.89 -17.79 21.23
N GLN A 220 -11.95 -16.99 21.36
CA GLN A 220 -12.84 -17.04 22.52
C GLN A 220 -13.50 -18.41 22.67
N SER A 221 -13.98 -19.01 21.58
CA SER A 221 -14.57 -20.37 21.60
C SER A 221 -13.57 -21.42 22.05
N LEU A 222 -12.32 -21.34 21.54
CA LEU A 222 -11.25 -22.27 21.94
C LEU A 222 -10.87 -22.08 23.41
N ARG A 223 -10.77 -20.85 23.90
CA ARG A 223 -10.53 -20.54 25.31
C ARG A 223 -11.65 -21.07 26.19
N ALA A 224 -12.93 -20.83 25.82
CA ALA A 224 -14.05 -21.33 26.57
C ALA A 224 -14.04 -22.87 26.67
N ARG A 225 -13.73 -23.57 25.56
CA ARG A 225 -13.59 -25.02 25.56
C ARG A 225 -12.42 -25.51 26.42
N ALA A 226 -11.29 -24.80 26.37
CA ALA A 226 -10.12 -25.14 27.16
C ALA A 226 -10.37 -24.94 28.67
N ASN A 227 -11.25 -24.00 29.02
CA ASN A 227 -11.58 -23.68 30.41
C ASN A 227 -12.69 -24.59 31.02
N ILE A 228 -13.38 -25.42 30.20
CA ILE A 228 -14.35 -26.42 30.69
C ILE A 228 -13.54 -27.67 31.05
N ALA A 229 -13.11 -27.79 32.29
CA ALA A 229 -12.31 -28.93 32.72
C ALA A 229 -13.12 -30.14 33.19
N TYR A 230 -14.19 -29.91 33.97
CA TYR A 230 -14.95 -31.02 34.59
C TYR A 230 -16.43 -30.64 34.81
N ALA A 231 -17.30 -31.65 34.66
CA ALA A 231 -18.67 -31.63 35.16
C ALA A 231 -18.77 -32.70 36.22
N VAL A 232 -19.18 -32.34 37.44
CA VAL A 232 -19.40 -33.28 38.54
C VAL A 232 -20.90 -33.48 38.69
N GLU A 233 -21.39 -34.72 38.50
CA GLU A 233 -22.77 -35.14 38.69
C GLU A 233 -22.91 -35.92 40.00
N GLY A 234 -23.85 -35.55 40.87
CA GLY A 234 -24.09 -36.22 42.15
C GLY A 234 -25.49 -35.96 42.68
N ASP A 235 -26.01 -36.90 43.50
CA ASP A 235 -27.39 -36.86 44.04
C ASP A 235 -27.63 -35.74 45.05
N ASP A 236 -26.56 -35.11 45.59
CA ASP A 236 -26.66 -34.05 46.62
C ASP A 236 -25.42 -33.12 46.52
N VAL A 237 -25.22 -32.54 45.37
CA VAL A 237 -24.06 -31.62 45.16
C VAL A 237 -24.48 -30.21 45.55
N ASN A 238 -24.16 -29.80 46.77
CA ASN A 238 -24.29 -28.42 47.19
C ASN A 238 -23.04 -27.61 46.77
N PRO A 239 -23.17 -26.68 45.79
CA PRO A 239 -22.01 -25.91 45.30
C PRO A 239 -21.35 -25.02 46.36
N PHE A 240 -22.03 -24.82 47.50
CA PHE A 240 -21.54 -23.99 48.64
C PHE A 240 -20.83 -24.78 49.75
N ASP A 241 -20.90 -26.14 49.71
CA ASP A 241 -20.35 -27.01 50.76
C ASP A 241 -18.94 -27.56 50.48
N TYR A 242 -18.37 -27.22 49.33
CA TYR A 242 -17.02 -27.69 49.00
C TYR A 242 -15.95 -26.84 49.66
N ASN A 243 -15.77 -27.06 50.94
CA ASN A 243 -14.53 -26.77 51.69
C ASN A 243 -13.64 -28.04 51.67
N ALA A 244 -13.38 -28.61 50.50
CA ALA A 244 -12.38 -29.67 50.37
C ALA A 244 -11.01 -29.06 50.58
N THR A 245 -10.47 -29.24 51.75
CA THR A 245 -9.06 -29.04 52.08
C THR A 245 -8.35 -30.37 51.86
N ASP A 246 -7.12 -30.34 51.34
CA ASP A 246 -6.26 -31.51 51.33
C ASP A 246 -5.78 -31.88 52.77
N GLN A 247 -4.97 -32.95 52.87
CA GLN A 247 -4.48 -33.43 54.17
C GLN A 247 -3.65 -32.40 54.96
N ASP A 248 -3.20 -31.34 54.28
CA ASP A 248 -2.41 -30.22 54.84
C ASP A 248 -3.26 -28.97 55.08
N GLY A 249 -4.57 -28.98 54.80
CA GLY A 249 -5.51 -27.90 55.05
C GLY A 249 -5.60 -26.85 53.90
N ASP A 250 -4.99 -27.08 52.79
CA ASP A 250 -5.04 -26.19 51.65
C ASP A 250 -6.30 -26.44 50.78
N LYS A 251 -6.97 -25.36 50.38
CA LYS A 251 -8.17 -25.44 49.55
C LYS A 251 -7.81 -25.89 48.13
N ILE A 252 -8.28 -27.08 47.75
CA ILE A 252 -8.11 -27.65 46.38
C ILE A 252 -9.03 -26.94 45.39
N GLN A 253 -9.04 -25.62 45.36
CA GLN A 253 -9.90 -24.86 44.43
C GLN A 253 -9.14 -23.95 43.46
N GLU A 254 -7.83 -24.13 43.34
CA GLU A 254 -7.04 -23.46 42.31
C GLU A 254 -6.74 -24.43 41.17
N ILE A 255 -7.78 -24.75 40.38
CA ILE A 255 -7.58 -25.08 38.96
C ILE A 255 -7.56 -23.72 38.24
N ASN A 256 -6.36 -23.21 38.00
CA ASN A 256 -6.12 -21.97 37.27
C ASN A 256 -7.03 -21.88 36.05
N ASP A 257 -7.98 -20.94 36.01
CA ASP A 257 -8.85 -20.57 34.91
C ASP A 257 -9.82 -21.64 34.34
N ALA A 258 -10.02 -22.78 34.99
CA ALA A 258 -10.98 -23.79 34.56
C ALA A 258 -12.30 -23.71 35.33
N PHE A 259 -13.42 -23.77 34.61
CA PHE A 259 -14.75 -23.81 35.21
C PHE A 259 -15.14 -25.25 35.56
N VAL A 260 -15.52 -25.46 36.82
CA VAL A 260 -16.12 -26.72 37.29
C VAL A 260 -17.61 -26.49 37.41
N PHE A 261 -18.40 -27.29 36.70
CA PHE A 261 -19.86 -27.28 36.77
C PHE A 261 -20.35 -28.36 37.71
N TYR A 262 -21.07 -28.00 38.75
CA TYR A 262 -21.73 -28.92 39.64
C TYR A 262 -23.20 -29.11 39.21
N LEU A 263 -23.56 -30.35 38.90
CA LEU A 263 -24.89 -30.69 38.38
C LEU A 263 -25.64 -31.52 39.41
N ASN A 264 -26.94 -31.21 39.62
CA ASN A 264 -27.82 -32.04 40.39
C ASN A 264 -28.21 -33.32 39.65
N ALA A 265 -28.66 -34.34 40.34
CA ALA A 265 -29.11 -35.59 39.73
C ALA A 265 -30.18 -35.33 38.64
N GLY A 266 -29.90 -35.73 37.42
CA GLY A 266 -30.74 -35.53 36.24
C GLY A 266 -30.52 -34.26 35.45
N GLU A 267 -29.70 -33.32 35.91
CA GLU A 267 -29.22 -32.19 35.11
C GLU A 267 -28.15 -32.66 34.11
N LYS A 268 -28.24 -32.20 32.90
CA LYS A 268 -27.25 -32.50 31.86
C LYS A 268 -26.67 -31.21 31.33
N ILE A 269 -25.36 -31.10 31.26
CA ILE A 269 -24.74 -30.06 30.48
C ILE A 269 -25.02 -30.38 28.99
N HIS A 270 -25.97 -29.66 28.43
CA HIS A 270 -25.99 -29.53 27.00
C HIS A 270 -24.91 -28.51 26.63
N THR A 271 -23.69 -28.98 26.41
CA THR A 271 -22.78 -28.22 25.57
C THR A 271 -23.59 -28.00 24.28
N LEU A 272 -23.91 -26.75 23.97
CA LEU A 272 -24.18 -26.39 22.59
C LEU A 272 -22.88 -26.71 21.85
N ASP A 273 -22.73 -27.98 21.54
CA ASP A 273 -21.84 -28.42 20.49
C ASP A 273 -22.37 -27.77 19.23
N SER A 274 -22.06 -26.49 19.12
CA SER A 274 -21.82 -25.93 17.83
C SER A 274 -20.70 -26.80 17.25
N ASN A 275 -21.09 -27.89 16.61
CA ASN A 275 -20.26 -28.65 15.66
C ASN A 275 -19.84 -27.78 14.48
N ALA A 276 -20.06 -26.49 14.56
CA ALA A 276 -19.42 -25.42 13.85
C ALA A 276 -18.03 -25.11 14.44
N THR A 277 -17.22 -26.13 14.70
CA THR A 277 -15.81 -25.97 14.33
C THR A 277 -15.90 -25.77 12.83
N PRO A 278 -15.53 -24.58 12.28
CA PRO A 278 -15.53 -24.44 10.83
C PRO A 278 -14.74 -25.65 10.33
N VAL A 279 -15.43 -26.55 9.64
CA VAL A 279 -14.87 -27.79 9.11
C VAL A 279 -13.61 -27.47 8.31
N ASN A 280 -13.38 -26.19 7.96
CA ASN A 280 -12.29 -25.66 7.18
C ASN A 280 -11.86 -24.25 7.65
N TYR A 281 -11.43 -24.10 8.91
CA TYR A 281 -10.88 -22.83 9.42
C TYR A 281 -9.78 -22.28 8.50
N GLN A 282 -8.85 -23.13 8.09
CA GLN A 282 -7.76 -22.75 7.20
C GLN A 282 -8.26 -22.25 5.85
N GLU A 283 -9.22 -22.93 5.23
CA GLU A 283 -9.81 -22.51 3.96
C GLU A 283 -10.56 -21.18 4.07
N PHE A 284 -11.26 -20.96 5.17
CA PHE A 284 -11.93 -19.69 5.43
C PHE A 284 -10.91 -18.54 5.56
N VAL A 285 -9.84 -18.75 6.36
CA VAL A 285 -8.77 -17.75 6.52
C VAL A 285 -8.13 -17.44 5.17
N GLN A 286 -7.76 -18.46 4.40
CA GLN A 286 -7.14 -18.28 3.08
C GLN A 286 -8.08 -17.56 2.11
N SER A 287 -9.37 -17.93 2.06
CA SER A 287 -10.36 -17.29 1.20
C SER A 287 -10.54 -15.83 1.55
N THR A 288 -10.66 -15.51 2.84
CA THR A 288 -10.85 -14.12 3.29
C THR A 288 -9.61 -13.26 3.03
N VAL A 289 -8.41 -13.80 3.31
CA VAL A 289 -7.16 -13.06 3.02
C VAL A 289 -6.96 -12.86 1.52
N ARG A 290 -7.38 -13.81 0.67
CA ARG A 290 -7.39 -13.63 -0.79
C ARG A 290 -8.30 -12.48 -1.21
N MET A 291 -9.48 -12.34 -0.62
CA MET A 291 -10.38 -11.21 -0.89
C MET A 291 -9.74 -9.88 -0.48
N ILE A 292 -9.14 -9.82 0.72
CA ILE A 292 -8.42 -8.62 1.21
C ILE A 292 -7.27 -8.28 0.26
N ALA A 293 -6.45 -9.24 -0.12
CA ALA A 293 -5.32 -9.08 -1.03
C ALA A 293 -5.78 -8.59 -2.42
N THR A 294 -6.87 -9.18 -2.95
CA THR A 294 -7.49 -8.74 -4.21
C THR A 294 -7.98 -7.30 -4.13
N GLY A 295 -8.62 -6.91 -3.02
CA GLY A 295 -9.04 -5.53 -2.77
C GLY A 295 -7.87 -4.53 -2.77
N ARG A 296 -6.68 -5.00 -2.40
CA ARG A 296 -5.42 -4.26 -2.42
C ARG A 296 -4.59 -4.49 -3.69
N ASN A 297 -5.12 -5.24 -4.68
CA ASN A 297 -4.46 -5.58 -5.94
C ASN A 297 -3.04 -6.14 -5.74
N ILE A 298 -2.90 -7.12 -4.84
CA ILE A 298 -1.67 -7.86 -4.56
C ILE A 298 -2.01 -9.35 -4.43
N SER A 299 -1.07 -10.23 -4.73
CA SER A 299 -1.26 -11.67 -4.55
C SER A 299 -1.39 -12.06 -3.09
N TYR A 300 -2.08 -13.18 -2.82
CA TYR A 300 -2.21 -13.77 -1.49
C TYR A 300 -0.84 -14.08 -0.89
N GLU A 301 0.04 -14.65 -1.70
CA GLU A 301 1.38 -15.11 -1.31
C GLU A 301 2.21 -13.96 -0.75
N LEU A 302 2.18 -12.79 -1.38
CA LEU A 302 2.88 -11.60 -0.90
C LEU A 302 2.14 -10.91 0.25
N ALA A 303 0.79 -10.90 0.23
CA ALA A 303 -0.02 -10.29 1.29
C ALA A 303 0.11 -11.03 2.62
N PHE A 304 0.16 -12.36 2.60
CA PHE A 304 0.19 -13.20 3.80
C PHE A 304 1.54 -13.87 4.05
N ARG A 305 2.48 -13.76 3.09
CA ARG A 305 3.80 -14.42 3.10
C ARG A 305 3.70 -15.93 3.22
N ASP A 306 2.65 -16.52 2.66
CA ASP A 306 2.41 -17.95 2.69
C ASP A 306 2.55 -18.54 1.28
N PHE A 307 3.63 -19.27 1.07
CA PHE A 307 3.97 -19.98 -0.16
C PHE A 307 3.75 -21.49 -0.06
N SER A 308 3.18 -21.98 1.06
CA SER A 308 3.07 -23.42 1.36
C SER A 308 2.18 -24.19 0.39
N GLN A 309 1.21 -23.53 -0.23
CA GLN A 309 0.21 -24.16 -1.08
C GLN A 309 0.42 -23.90 -2.58
N VAL A 310 1.51 -23.23 -2.95
CA VAL A 310 1.78 -22.91 -4.36
C VAL A 310 3.01 -23.65 -4.87
N ASN A 311 2.92 -24.19 -6.09
CA ASN A 311 4.08 -24.69 -6.79
C ASN A 311 4.90 -23.51 -7.36
N PHE A 312 6.13 -23.78 -7.74
CA PHE A 312 7.06 -22.79 -8.27
C PHE A 312 6.49 -21.99 -9.45
N SER A 313 5.81 -22.65 -10.39
CA SER A 313 5.25 -21.98 -11.58
C SER A 313 4.13 -21.04 -11.23
N SER A 314 3.24 -21.43 -10.31
CA SER A 314 2.14 -20.59 -9.83
C SER A 314 2.67 -19.39 -9.04
N ALA A 315 3.65 -19.61 -8.14
CA ALA A 315 4.30 -18.52 -7.39
C ALA A 315 4.96 -17.50 -8.34
N ARG A 316 5.67 -17.98 -9.38
CA ARG A 316 6.27 -17.10 -10.40
C ARG A 316 5.21 -16.30 -11.16
N ALA A 317 4.09 -16.91 -11.53
CA ALA A 317 3.01 -16.22 -12.22
C ALA A 317 2.38 -15.12 -11.35
N SER A 318 2.16 -15.36 -10.05
CA SER A 318 1.69 -14.37 -9.08
C SER A 318 2.67 -13.19 -8.96
N ILE A 319 3.96 -13.46 -8.79
CA ILE A 319 5.01 -12.43 -8.70
C ILE A 319 5.06 -11.58 -9.96
N LEU A 320 4.99 -12.19 -11.14
CA LEU A 320 4.98 -11.46 -12.42
C LEU A 320 3.74 -10.56 -12.57
N GLN A 321 2.61 -10.96 -12.03
CA GLN A 321 1.41 -10.14 -12.03
C GLN A 321 1.54 -8.96 -11.07
N ASP A 322 2.06 -9.19 -9.86
CA ASP A 322 2.33 -8.13 -8.88
C ASP A 322 3.36 -7.11 -9.39
N ASN A 323 4.38 -7.59 -10.13
CA ASN A 323 5.38 -6.72 -10.74
C ASN A 323 4.76 -5.68 -11.69
N LYS A 324 3.71 -6.02 -12.45
CA LYS A 324 3.00 -5.03 -13.31
C LYS A 324 2.37 -3.90 -12.48
N ARG A 325 1.87 -4.22 -11.29
CA ARG A 325 1.39 -3.20 -10.36
C ARG A 325 2.51 -2.33 -9.87
N PHE A 326 3.62 -2.93 -9.45
CA PHE A 326 4.78 -2.18 -8.94
C PHE A 326 5.37 -1.27 -10.02
N ASP A 327 5.45 -1.73 -11.28
CA ASP A 327 5.88 -0.90 -12.42
C ASP A 327 4.96 0.30 -12.62
N SER A 328 3.65 0.08 -12.58
CA SER A 328 2.67 1.17 -12.72
C SER A 328 2.74 2.17 -11.56
N GLU A 329 3.07 1.73 -10.34
CA GLU A 329 3.27 2.63 -9.19
C GLU A 329 4.56 3.44 -9.33
N GLN A 330 5.63 2.81 -9.81
CA GLN A 330 6.92 3.47 -10.08
C GLN A 330 6.75 4.55 -11.14
N GLU A 331 6.15 4.21 -12.27
CA GLU A 331 5.86 5.14 -13.36
C GLU A 331 5.00 6.33 -12.89
N HIS A 332 3.97 6.06 -12.09
CA HIS A 332 3.13 7.10 -11.52
C HIS A 332 3.91 8.03 -10.59
N MET A 333 4.81 7.51 -9.75
CA MET A 333 5.65 8.34 -8.88
C MET A 333 6.66 9.15 -9.67
N ILE A 334 7.30 8.56 -10.68
CA ILE A 334 8.25 9.25 -11.54
C ILE A 334 7.57 10.42 -12.24
N THR A 335 6.50 10.15 -12.98
CA THR A 335 5.83 11.14 -13.83
C THR A 335 5.17 12.26 -13.04
N TYR A 336 4.49 11.94 -11.93
CA TYR A 336 3.74 12.94 -11.18
C TYR A 336 4.52 13.66 -10.10
N ILE A 337 5.63 13.09 -9.62
CA ILE A 337 6.40 13.69 -8.52
C ILE A 337 7.81 14.01 -8.96
N LEU A 338 8.58 12.99 -9.36
CA LEU A 338 10.04 13.15 -9.49
C LEU A 338 10.42 14.04 -10.66
N GLU A 339 9.72 13.97 -11.79
CA GLU A 339 9.94 14.86 -12.95
C GLU A 339 9.57 16.30 -12.63
N ASP A 340 8.47 16.55 -11.92
CA ASP A 340 8.09 17.92 -11.51
C ASP A 340 9.07 18.48 -10.47
N LEU A 341 9.52 17.66 -9.51
CA LEU A 341 10.53 18.06 -8.55
C LEU A 341 11.88 18.36 -9.22
N TYR A 342 12.30 17.50 -10.17
CA TYR A 342 13.54 17.70 -10.94
C TYR A 342 13.48 19.00 -11.74
N LYS A 343 12.41 19.22 -12.48
CA LYS A 343 12.19 20.46 -13.23
C LYS A 343 12.25 21.69 -12.33
N THR A 344 11.52 21.68 -11.22
CA THR A 344 11.45 22.81 -10.27
C THR A 344 12.81 23.05 -9.60
N TRP A 345 13.53 21.97 -9.25
CA TRP A 345 14.88 22.07 -8.69
C TRP A 345 15.88 22.64 -9.72
N TYR A 346 15.83 22.17 -10.98
CA TYR A 346 16.70 22.65 -12.03
C TYR A 346 16.48 24.14 -12.34
N GLU A 347 15.21 24.57 -12.43
CA GLU A 347 14.84 25.99 -12.57
C GLU A 347 15.43 26.84 -11.43
N TYR A 348 15.42 26.30 -10.19
CA TYR A 348 16.03 26.97 -9.05
C TYR A 348 17.57 27.05 -9.16
N GLU A 349 18.24 26.00 -9.60
CA GLU A 349 19.70 25.98 -9.82
C GLU A 349 20.13 27.03 -10.87
N VAL A 350 19.36 27.14 -11.96
CA VAL A 350 19.58 28.19 -12.98
C VAL A 350 19.44 29.60 -12.41
N LEU A 351 18.41 29.84 -11.58
CA LEU A 351 18.23 31.13 -10.91
C LEU A 351 19.38 31.47 -9.94
N ASN A 352 20.08 30.47 -9.43
CA ASN A 352 21.26 30.64 -8.54
C ASN A 352 22.62 30.60 -9.26
N GLY A 353 22.62 30.68 -10.57
CA GLY A 353 23.85 30.90 -11.35
C GLY A 353 24.36 29.69 -12.13
N ARG A 354 23.62 28.58 -12.18
CA ARG A 354 23.90 27.50 -13.13
C ARG A 354 23.63 28.03 -14.55
N GLU A 355 24.48 27.66 -15.50
CA GLU A 355 24.27 28.01 -16.90
C GLU A 355 22.87 27.50 -17.37
N ALA A 356 22.11 28.41 -17.95
CA ALA A 356 20.76 28.08 -18.46
C ALA A 356 20.90 27.35 -19.81
N VAL A 357 20.69 26.04 -19.79
CA VAL A 357 20.53 25.21 -20.98
C VAL A 357 19.13 24.62 -21.01
N GLU A 358 18.73 24.04 -22.13
CA GLU A 358 17.52 23.22 -22.16
C GLU A 358 17.55 22.20 -21.02
N LEU A 359 16.39 21.90 -20.42
CA LEU A 359 16.30 20.96 -19.30
C LEU A 359 16.99 19.64 -19.67
N PRO A 360 18.09 19.26 -19.00
CA PRO A 360 18.81 18.06 -19.36
C PRO A 360 17.94 16.81 -19.21
N VAL A 361 18.04 15.90 -20.19
CA VAL A 361 17.36 14.61 -20.12
C VAL A 361 18.04 13.73 -19.09
N VAL A 362 17.25 13.19 -18.18
CA VAL A 362 17.71 12.28 -17.12
C VAL A 362 16.97 10.96 -17.20
N SER A 363 17.53 9.93 -16.59
CA SER A 363 16.86 8.65 -16.41
C SER A 363 16.57 8.43 -14.92
N TRP A 364 15.56 7.61 -14.63
CA TRP A 364 15.21 7.22 -13.27
C TRP A 364 15.56 5.76 -13.06
N VAL A 365 16.36 5.47 -12.04
CA VAL A 365 16.73 4.11 -11.64
C VAL A 365 15.79 3.65 -10.55
N VAL A 366 15.00 2.64 -10.87
CA VAL A 366 14.02 2.02 -9.95
C VAL A 366 14.66 0.85 -9.18
N PRO A 367 14.07 0.41 -8.06
CA PRO A 367 14.56 -0.74 -7.31
C PRO A 367 14.69 -2.00 -8.15
N VAL A 368 15.80 -2.68 -7.98
CA VAL A 368 16.11 -3.93 -8.68
C VAL A 368 15.19 -5.03 -8.18
N ARG A 369 14.62 -5.79 -9.09
CA ARG A 369 13.94 -7.03 -8.78
C ARG A 369 14.92 -8.18 -8.76
N GLU A 370 14.86 -8.98 -7.71
CA GLU A 370 15.68 -10.18 -7.63
C GLU A 370 15.19 -11.23 -8.63
N TRP A 371 16.12 -11.94 -9.21
CA TRP A 371 15.80 -13.06 -10.10
C TRP A 371 15.34 -14.27 -9.30
N VAL A 372 14.28 -14.88 -9.75
CA VAL A 372 13.77 -16.12 -9.15
C VAL A 372 14.66 -17.30 -9.54
N ARG A 373 15.21 -17.29 -10.76
CA ARG A 373 16.19 -18.24 -11.27
C ARG A 373 17.37 -17.50 -11.92
N PRO A 374 18.39 -17.14 -11.14
CA PRO A 374 19.46 -16.26 -11.63
C PRO A 374 20.14 -16.73 -12.91
N LYS A 375 20.38 -18.03 -13.08
CA LYS A 375 21.02 -18.57 -14.27
C LYS A 375 20.13 -18.50 -15.52
N GLU A 376 18.87 -18.88 -15.39
CA GLU A 376 17.90 -18.88 -16.48
C GLU A 376 17.54 -17.45 -16.87
N ASP A 377 17.29 -16.58 -15.88
CA ASP A 377 16.91 -15.19 -16.10
C ASP A 377 18.07 -14.41 -16.74
N LEU A 378 19.34 -14.68 -16.32
CA LEU A 378 20.53 -14.11 -16.96
C LEU A 378 20.68 -14.56 -18.41
N SER A 379 20.47 -15.86 -18.70
CA SER A 379 20.59 -16.38 -20.08
C SER A 379 19.58 -15.73 -21.02
N VAL A 380 18.35 -15.48 -20.56
CA VAL A 380 17.33 -14.77 -21.33
C VAL A 380 17.76 -13.34 -21.63
N VAL A 381 18.30 -12.61 -20.63
CA VAL A 381 18.77 -11.22 -20.83
C VAL A 381 19.92 -11.18 -21.84
N LEU A 382 20.88 -12.08 -21.75
CA LEU A 382 21.99 -12.15 -22.70
C LEU A 382 21.50 -12.49 -24.12
N GLU A 383 20.58 -13.43 -24.25
CA GLU A 383 19.98 -13.78 -25.54
C GLU A 383 19.19 -12.60 -26.15
N MET A 384 18.51 -11.80 -25.34
CA MET A 384 17.85 -10.59 -25.82
C MET A 384 18.85 -9.55 -26.35
N VAL A 385 20.00 -9.37 -25.69
CA VAL A 385 21.06 -8.47 -26.14
C VAL A 385 21.69 -8.99 -27.43
N ASP A 386 22.02 -10.28 -27.50
CA ASP A 386 22.61 -10.90 -28.70
C ASP A 386 21.72 -10.82 -29.92
N ARG A 387 20.37 -10.86 -29.72
CA ARG A 387 19.37 -10.73 -30.79
C ARG A 387 18.99 -9.27 -31.07
N ASN A 388 19.64 -8.28 -30.49
CA ASN A 388 19.33 -6.85 -30.62
C ASN A 388 17.90 -6.46 -30.16
N LEU A 389 17.33 -7.20 -29.20
CA LEU A 389 16.04 -6.89 -28.57
C LEU A 389 16.22 -6.06 -27.29
N SER A 390 17.45 -5.93 -26.80
CA SER A 390 17.84 -5.14 -25.64
C SER A 390 19.28 -4.67 -25.79
N THR A 391 19.75 -3.78 -24.89
CA THR A 391 21.14 -3.30 -24.85
C THR A 391 21.81 -3.69 -23.54
N TYR A 392 23.15 -3.66 -23.49
CA TYR A 392 23.91 -3.80 -22.23
C TYR A 392 23.54 -2.71 -21.23
N THR A 393 23.22 -1.51 -21.71
CA THR A 393 22.74 -0.40 -20.89
C THR A 393 21.39 -0.74 -20.25
N ASP A 394 20.43 -1.30 -20.99
CA ASP A 394 19.13 -1.71 -20.45
C ASP A 394 19.28 -2.87 -19.45
N ALA A 395 20.16 -3.83 -19.77
CA ALA A 395 20.48 -4.94 -18.86
C ALA A 395 21.09 -4.43 -17.54
N ALA A 396 22.01 -3.46 -17.60
CA ALA A 396 22.60 -2.83 -16.42
C ALA A 396 21.54 -2.03 -15.62
N LYS A 397 20.69 -1.22 -16.29
CA LYS A 397 19.60 -0.48 -15.67
C LYS A 397 18.61 -1.40 -14.94
N SER A 398 18.26 -2.53 -15.54
CA SER A 398 17.39 -3.52 -14.90
C SER A 398 17.98 -4.09 -13.60
N ARG A 399 19.29 -3.92 -13.39
CA ARG A 399 20.04 -4.31 -12.19
C ARG A 399 20.43 -3.11 -11.32
N GLY A 400 19.84 -1.92 -11.57
CA GLY A 400 20.12 -0.70 -10.80
C GLY A 400 21.55 -0.20 -10.94
N LYS A 401 22.20 -0.48 -12.08
CA LYS A 401 23.58 -0.08 -12.35
C LYS A 401 23.67 0.72 -13.64
N VAL A 402 24.67 1.57 -13.71
CA VAL A 402 25.04 2.33 -14.90
C VAL A 402 26.06 1.53 -15.69
N PHE A 403 25.84 1.36 -16.98
CA PHE A 403 26.76 0.55 -17.80
C PHE A 403 28.15 1.17 -17.90
N GLU A 404 28.21 2.49 -18.06
CA GLU A 404 29.50 3.23 -18.10
C GLU A 404 30.27 3.08 -16.79
N GLU A 405 29.60 3.19 -15.63
CA GLU A 405 30.25 2.97 -14.32
C GLU A 405 30.80 1.55 -14.20
N ILE A 406 30.06 0.55 -14.71
CA ILE A 406 30.57 -0.84 -14.76
C ILE A 406 31.86 -0.92 -15.59
N LEU A 407 31.90 -0.25 -16.75
CA LEU A 407 33.08 -0.27 -17.60
C LEU A 407 34.28 0.42 -16.94
N VAL A 408 34.08 1.59 -16.34
CA VAL A 408 35.12 2.34 -15.59
C VAL A 408 35.61 1.50 -14.40
N GLN A 409 34.72 0.88 -13.66
CA GLN A 409 35.09 0.02 -12.53
C GLN A 409 35.87 -1.20 -12.99
N ARG A 410 35.45 -1.88 -14.07
CA ARG A 410 36.19 -3.02 -14.64
C ARG A 410 37.57 -2.64 -15.09
N GLN A 411 37.75 -1.48 -15.74
CA GLN A 411 39.06 -0.98 -16.12
C GLN A 411 39.97 -0.75 -14.91
N ALA A 412 39.42 -0.17 -13.83
CA ALA A 412 40.15 0.04 -12.57
C ALA A 412 40.54 -1.30 -11.92
N GLU A 413 39.61 -2.28 -11.90
CA GLU A 413 39.87 -3.63 -11.40
C GLU A 413 40.95 -4.37 -12.20
N GLU A 414 40.95 -4.30 -13.52
CA GLU A 414 41.97 -4.89 -14.38
C GLU A 414 43.34 -4.25 -14.12
N ALA A 415 43.40 -2.94 -13.91
CA ALA A 415 44.64 -2.24 -13.54
C ALA A 415 45.16 -2.68 -12.16
N LEU A 416 44.29 -2.91 -11.18
CA LEU A 416 44.63 -3.45 -9.87
C LEU A 416 45.14 -4.89 -9.96
N ILE A 417 44.43 -5.75 -10.68
CA ILE A 417 44.81 -7.16 -10.89
C ILE A 417 46.22 -7.22 -11.49
N LYS A 418 46.48 -6.41 -12.50
CA LYS A 418 47.79 -6.31 -13.13
C LYS A 418 48.88 -5.78 -12.17
N LYS A 419 48.55 -4.78 -11.33
CA LYS A 419 49.46 -4.20 -10.33
C LYS A 419 49.91 -5.23 -9.28
N TYR A 420 49.00 -6.15 -8.89
CA TYR A 420 49.28 -7.21 -7.92
C TYR A 420 49.83 -8.48 -8.56
N GLY A 421 50.07 -8.51 -9.87
CA GLY A 421 50.62 -9.67 -10.59
C GLY A 421 49.68 -10.88 -10.64
N LEU A 422 48.39 -10.64 -10.46
CA LEU A 422 47.35 -11.69 -10.52
C LEU A 422 46.86 -11.87 -11.95
N ASN A 423 46.47 -13.08 -12.32
CA ASN A 423 45.82 -13.36 -13.61
C ASN A 423 44.30 -13.46 -13.41
N THR A 424 43.51 -12.87 -14.31
CA THR A 424 42.05 -12.91 -14.29
C THR A 424 41.50 -14.35 -14.26
N GLU A 425 42.16 -15.30 -14.94
CA GLU A 425 41.81 -16.72 -14.93
C GLU A 425 42.04 -17.38 -13.56
N GLU A 426 43.09 -16.98 -12.84
CA GLU A 426 43.37 -17.52 -11.49
C GLU A 426 42.33 -17.07 -10.50
N ILE A 427 41.88 -15.80 -10.60
CA ILE A 427 40.79 -15.26 -9.75
C ILE A 427 39.46 -15.96 -10.04
N GLN A 428 39.11 -16.15 -11.32
CA GLN A 428 37.90 -16.87 -11.71
C GLN A 428 37.89 -18.32 -11.22
N ASN A 429 39.05 -19.00 -11.34
CA ASN A 429 39.21 -20.38 -10.85
C ASN A 429 39.15 -20.48 -9.32
N ALA A 430 39.62 -19.45 -8.59
CA ALA A 430 39.54 -19.42 -7.14
C ALA A 430 38.09 -19.24 -6.66
N ILE A 431 37.31 -18.34 -7.33
CA ILE A 431 35.90 -18.11 -7.03
C ILE A 431 35.03 -19.34 -7.38
N THR A 432 35.38 -20.07 -8.44
CA THR A 432 34.61 -21.26 -8.87
C THR A 432 34.86 -22.49 -7.96
N LYS A 433 35.98 -22.48 -7.20
CA LYS A 433 36.33 -23.55 -6.25
C LYS A 433 35.90 -23.30 -4.80
N ALA A 434 35.42 -22.06 -4.50
CA ALA A 434 34.84 -21.68 -3.20
C ALA A 434 33.32 -21.76 -3.22
#